data_e9c8a46a193a7dd9f68f994793db31f8
#
_entry.id   e9c8a46a193a7dd9f68f994793db31f8
#
_cell.length_a   1.000
_cell.length_b   1.000
_cell.length_c   1.000
_cell.angle_alpha   90.00
_cell.angle_beta   90.00
_cell.angle_gamma   90.00
#
_symmetry.space_group_name_H-M   'P 1'
#
loop_
_entity.id
_entity.type
_entity.pdbx_description
1 polymer ?
#
loop_
_entity_poly.entity_id
_entity_poly.type
_entity_poly.pdbx_seq_one_letter_code
_entity_poly.pdbx_strand_id
1 'polypeptide(L)'
;MGQGQEVHARRLISLSIQEGRWVLLQNCHLGLEFMDELLDILTATETINDAFRIWLTTEEHGKFPINLLQAAIKFTNEPPQGVKAGLKRTYALITQEQLEYTNLPQWKPMLYGVAFLHTTVQERRKFGPIGWNIPYEFNQADFTATVQFIQNHLDDVDPKRGVSWTTVRYMIGEVQYGGRVTDDFDKRLLNTYSKVWFSEAMFADTFQFYTGYKIPRCKSVDEYRNNIENLPLVDSPECFGLHSNADITYQTNSANEMLATIVNIQPKDSGGSGGETRESVVYINWLMTCCKNYPRIIYHLR
;
A
#
# COMPACT_ATOMS: atom_id res chain seq x y z
N MET A 1 1.85 17.84 -6.22
CA MET A 1 1.45 19.26 -6.35
C MET A 1 1.80 19.97 -5.05
N GLY A 2 2.77 20.86 -5.02
CA GLY A 2 3.12 21.67 -3.85
C GLY A 2 3.05 23.14 -4.23
N GLN A 3 3.25 24.05 -3.28
CA GLN A 3 3.22 25.50 -3.54
C GLN A 3 4.19 25.88 -4.66
N GLY A 4 3.71 26.66 -5.63
CA GLY A 4 4.50 27.15 -6.77
C GLY A 4 4.66 26.16 -7.94
N GLN A 5 4.06 24.98 -7.88
CA GLN A 5 4.10 24.01 -8.97
C GLN A 5 2.98 24.19 -10.01
N GLU A 6 2.04 25.08 -9.74
CA GLU A 6 0.86 25.33 -10.59
C GLU A 6 1.26 25.80 -11.98
N VAL A 7 2.28 26.67 -12.07
CA VAL A 7 2.79 27.21 -13.35
C VAL A 7 3.36 26.10 -14.23
N HIS A 8 4.11 25.18 -13.61
CA HIS A 8 4.66 24.02 -14.32
C HIS A 8 3.56 23.05 -14.76
N ALA A 9 2.56 22.84 -13.91
CA ALA A 9 1.42 21.99 -14.21
C ALA A 9 0.62 22.54 -15.40
N ARG A 10 0.28 23.84 -15.41
CA ARG A 10 -0.40 24.49 -16.54
C ARG A 10 0.33 24.29 -17.86
N ARG A 11 1.65 24.56 -17.86
CA ARG A 11 2.47 24.39 -19.06
C ARG A 11 2.50 22.95 -19.54
N LEU A 12 2.68 22.00 -18.61
CA LEU A 12 2.71 20.57 -18.91
C LEU A 12 1.38 20.10 -19.50
N ILE A 13 0.26 20.52 -18.92
CA ILE A 13 -1.08 20.15 -19.37
C ILE A 13 -1.33 20.72 -20.77
N SER A 14 -1.08 22.02 -20.98
CA SER A 14 -1.32 22.66 -22.27
C SER A 14 -0.54 22.01 -23.43
N LEU A 15 0.74 21.69 -23.21
CA LEU A 15 1.55 20.95 -24.18
C LEU A 15 1.03 19.54 -24.42
N SER A 16 0.66 18.84 -23.35
CA SER A 16 0.24 17.44 -23.43
C SER A 16 -1.14 17.27 -24.07
N ILE A 17 -2.04 18.23 -23.91
CA ILE A 17 -3.34 18.26 -24.61
C ILE A 17 -3.14 18.27 -26.13
N GLN A 18 -2.20 19.09 -26.63
CA GLN A 18 -1.92 19.20 -28.06
C GLN A 18 -1.19 17.97 -28.61
N GLU A 19 -0.20 17.47 -27.86
CA GLU A 19 0.66 16.37 -28.31
C GLU A 19 0.09 14.97 -28.02
N GLY A 20 -1.00 14.88 -27.26
CA GLY A 20 -1.59 13.59 -26.88
C GLY A 20 -0.77 12.80 -25.84
N ARG A 21 -0.04 13.49 -24.97
CA ARG A 21 0.78 12.86 -23.95
C ARG A 21 0.00 12.58 -22.67
N TRP A 22 0.52 11.67 -21.86
CA TRP A 22 0.00 11.39 -20.52
C TRP A 22 0.65 12.32 -19.49
N VAL A 23 -0.17 12.88 -18.60
CA VAL A 23 0.25 13.75 -17.50
C VAL A 23 -0.10 13.10 -16.18
N LEU A 24 0.83 13.10 -15.23
CA LEU A 24 0.60 12.65 -13.86
C LEU A 24 0.82 13.82 -12.90
N LEU A 25 -0.22 14.23 -12.18
CA LEU A 25 -0.15 15.18 -11.08
C LEU A 25 -0.26 14.43 -9.76
N GLN A 26 0.79 14.52 -8.94
CA GLN A 26 0.88 13.81 -7.67
C GLN A 26 0.52 14.71 -6.50
N ASN A 27 -0.12 14.11 -5.48
CA ASN A 27 -0.48 14.77 -4.22
C ASN A 27 -1.33 16.04 -4.45
N CYS A 28 -2.41 15.89 -5.20
CA CYS A 28 -3.28 17.01 -5.59
C CYS A 28 -4.02 17.64 -4.41
N HIS A 29 -4.17 16.92 -3.28
CA HIS A 29 -4.73 17.47 -2.05
C HIS A 29 -3.91 18.64 -1.48
N LEU A 30 -2.64 18.81 -1.87
CA LEU A 30 -1.78 19.92 -1.45
C LEU A 30 -1.97 21.21 -2.29
N GLY A 31 -2.73 21.12 -3.40
CA GLY A 31 -2.97 22.26 -4.31
C GLY A 31 -4.42 22.32 -4.76
N LEU A 32 -5.34 22.42 -3.82
CA LEU A 32 -6.79 22.37 -4.08
C LEU A 32 -7.27 23.48 -4.99
N GLU A 33 -6.75 24.70 -4.85
CA GLU A 33 -7.13 25.86 -5.68
C GLU A 33 -6.85 25.59 -7.17
N PHE A 34 -5.75 24.90 -7.46
CA PHE A 34 -5.42 24.52 -8.84
C PHE A 34 -6.35 23.42 -9.39
N MET A 35 -6.98 22.63 -8.53
CA MET A 35 -7.89 21.58 -8.97
C MET A 35 -9.19 22.11 -9.57
N ASP A 36 -9.71 23.25 -9.08
CA ASP A 36 -10.85 23.92 -9.68
C ASP A 36 -10.44 24.52 -11.04
N GLU A 37 -9.30 25.20 -11.12
CA GLU A 37 -8.75 25.73 -12.35
C GLU A 37 -8.47 24.62 -13.39
N LEU A 38 -8.00 23.46 -12.96
CA LEU A 38 -7.76 22.31 -13.83
C LEU A 38 -9.04 21.86 -14.55
N LEU A 39 -10.15 21.81 -13.84
CA LEU A 39 -11.44 21.45 -14.43
C LEU A 39 -11.84 22.48 -15.48
N ASP A 40 -11.67 23.77 -15.18
CA ASP A 40 -11.97 24.86 -16.13
C ASP A 40 -11.10 24.77 -17.38
N ILE A 41 -9.80 24.50 -17.25
CA ILE A 41 -8.89 24.30 -18.39
C ILE A 41 -9.36 23.14 -19.28
N LEU A 42 -9.73 22.01 -18.67
CA LEU A 42 -10.17 20.81 -19.41
C LEU A 42 -11.51 21.00 -20.09
N THR A 43 -12.43 21.75 -19.48
CA THR A 43 -13.78 21.99 -20.04
C THR A 43 -13.78 23.11 -21.08
N ALA A 44 -12.91 24.12 -20.94
CA ALA A 44 -12.80 25.22 -21.88
C ALA A 44 -12.04 24.87 -23.16
N THR A 45 -11.26 23.79 -23.17
CA THR A 45 -10.45 23.38 -24.32
C THR A 45 -11.30 22.65 -25.35
N GLU A 46 -11.57 23.26 -26.50
CA GLU A 46 -12.44 22.67 -27.56
C GLU A 46 -11.80 21.47 -28.26
N THR A 47 -10.47 21.47 -28.42
CA THR A 47 -9.74 20.43 -29.14
C THR A 47 -8.74 19.73 -28.24
N ILE A 48 -9.07 18.52 -27.82
CA ILE A 48 -8.21 17.66 -27.00
C ILE A 48 -7.80 16.45 -27.87
N ASN A 49 -6.50 16.14 -27.90
CA ASN A 49 -6.01 14.97 -28.60
C ASN A 49 -6.55 13.68 -27.94
N ASP A 50 -7.07 12.75 -28.75
CA ASP A 50 -7.67 11.49 -28.25
C ASP A 50 -6.72 10.61 -27.42
N ALA A 51 -5.42 10.74 -27.60
CA ALA A 51 -4.41 10.02 -26.83
C ALA A 51 -4.04 10.70 -25.50
N PHE A 52 -4.50 11.95 -25.26
CA PHE A 52 -4.24 12.65 -24.01
C PHE A 52 -4.92 11.97 -22.83
N ARG A 53 -4.17 11.82 -21.74
CA ARG A 53 -4.72 11.33 -20.45
C ARG A 53 -4.07 12.11 -19.32
N ILE A 54 -4.90 12.48 -18.35
CA ILE A 54 -4.42 13.06 -17.09
C ILE A 54 -4.74 12.13 -15.92
N TRP A 55 -3.72 11.91 -15.09
CA TRP A 55 -3.78 11.11 -13.89
C TRP A 55 -3.56 11.99 -12.67
N LEU A 56 -4.43 11.88 -11.69
CA LEU A 56 -4.34 12.61 -10.44
C LEU A 56 -4.18 11.63 -9.30
N THR A 57 -3.18 11.84 -8.43
CA THR A 57 -3.14 11.12 -7.16
C THR A 57 -3.47 12.09 -6.03
N THR A 58 -4.31 11.66 -5.11
CA THR A 58 -4.69 12.46 -3.96
C THR A 58 -4.95 11.58 -2.75
N GLU A 59 -4.79 12.15 -1.57
CA GLU A 59 -5.35 11.63 -0.33
C GLU A 59 -6.76 12.16 -0.14
N GLU A 60 -7.49 11.57 0.80
CA GLU A 60 -8.80 12.08 1.20
C GLU A 60 -8.69 13.51 1.70
N HIS A 61 -9.52 14.41 1.16
CA HIS A 61 -9.60 15.78 1.61
C HIS A 61 -11.02 16.32 1.46
N GLY A 62 -11.61 16.77 2.58
CA GLY A 62 -13.01 17.20 2.63
C GLY A 62 -13.37 18.42 1.76
N LYS A 63 -12.36 19.17 1.27
CA LYS A 63 -12.52 20.32 0.36
C LYS A 63 -12.09 20.01 -1.08
N PHE A 64 -11.90 18.73 -1.42
CA PHE A 64 -11.56 18.39 -2.81
C PHE A 64 -12.74 18.72 -3.74
N PRO A 65 -12.52 19.32 -4.93
CA PRO A 65 -13.61 19.78 -5.80
C PRO A 65 -14.52 18.63 -6.24
N ILE A 66 -15.81 18.74 -5.90
CA ILE A 66 -16.80 17.70 -6.19
C ILE A 66 -17.01 17.53 -7.69
N ASN A 67 -17.01 18.64 -8.44
CA ASN A 67 -17.17 18.61 -9.89
C ASN A 67 -16.05 17.81 -10.58
N LEU A 68 -14.82 17.97 -10.12
CA LEU A 68 -13.68 17.19 -10.61
C LEU A 68 -13.84 15.70 -10.26
N LEU A 69 -14.31 15.40 -9.06
CA LEU A 69 -14.60 14.02 -8.66
C LEU A 69 -15.70 13.37 -9.53
N GLN A 70 -16.74 14.13 -9.88
CA GLN A 70 -17.82 13.61 -10.74
C GLN A 70 -17.34 13.34 -12.17
N ALA A 71 -16.49 14.21 -12.71
CA ALA A 71 -15.95 14.08 -14.07
C ALA A 71 -14.90 12.95 -14.19
N ALA A 72 -14.23 12.58 -13.09
CA ALA A 72 -13.12 11.64 -13.10
C ALA A 72 -13.58 10.18 -12.91
N ILE A 73 -12.84 9.24 -13.52
CA ILE A 73 -12.90 7.82 -13.17
C ILE A 73 -12.04 7.62 -11.92
N LYS A 74 -12.63 7.03 -10.90
CA LYS A 74 -12.01 6.87 -9.58
C LYS A 74 -11.46 5.46 -9.40
N PHE A 75 -10.19 5.37 -9.00
CA PHE A 75 -9.52 4.12 -8.64
C PHE A 75 -9.01 4.23 -7.21
N THR A 76 -9.22 3.20 -6.43
CA THR A 76 -8.61 3.06 -5.10
C THR A 76 -7.38 2.18 -5.18
N ASN A 77 -6.30 2.55 -4.51
CA ASN A 77 -5.09 1.76 -4.44
C ASN A 77 -4.84 1.35 -2.99
N GLU A 78 -5.44 0.24 -2.61
CA GLU A 78 -5.26 -0.35 -1.30
C GLU A 78 -4.32 -1.54 -1.35
N PRO A 79 -3.54 -1.76 -0.29
CA PRO A 79 -2.88 -3.04 -0.12
C PRO A 79 -3.94 -4.14 0.02
N PRO A 80 -3.74 -5.29 -0.64
CA PRO A 80 -4.63 -6.43 -0.48
C PRO A 80 -4.62 -6.90 0.98
N GLN A 81 -5.77 -7.32 1.50
CA GLN A 81 -5.89 -7.80 2.87
C GLN A 81 -5.53 -9.28 2.99
N GLY A 82 -4.75 -9.60 4.01
CA GLY A 82 -4.33 -10.96 4.34
C GLY A 82 -2.97 -11.36 3.76
N VAL A 83 -2.31 -12.31 4.45
CA VAL A 83 -0.98 -12.80 4.08
C VAL A 83 -0.97 -13.39 2.68
N LYS A 84 -1.97 -14.20 2.35
CA LYS A 84 -2.10 -14.80 1.02
C LYS A 84 -2.14 -13.75 -0.08
N ALA A 85 -2.98 -12.74 0.05
CA ALA A 85 -3.16 -11.71 -0.96
C ALA A 85 -1.93 -10.77 -1.06
N GLY A 86 -1.31 -10.43 0.07
CA GLY A 86 -0.08 -9.64 0.11
C GLY A 86 1.11 -10.35 -0.53
N LEU A 87 1.33 -11.62 -0.20
CA LEU A 87 2.37 -12.44 -0.82
C LEU A 87 2.10 -12.63 -2.33
N LYS A 88 0.84 -12.87 -2.73
CA LYS A 88 0.46 -12.98 -4.15
C LYS A 88 0.81 -11.71 -4.92
N ARG A 89 0.50 -10.53 -4.36
CA ARG A 89 0.85 -9.24 -4.95
C ARG A 89 2.36 -9.07 -5.09
N THR A 90 3.13 -9.41 -4.05
CA THR A 90 4.59 -9.31 -4.07
C THR A 90 5.19 -10.26 -5.11
N TYR A 91 4.76 -11.53 -5.14
CA TYR A 91 5.25 -12.52 -6.09
C TYR A 91 4.72 -12.31 -7.53
N ALA A 92 3.73 -11.48 -7.76
CA ALA A 92 3.35 -11.05 -9.11
C ALA A 92 4.40 -10.14 -9.74
N LEU A 93 5.15 -9.40 -8.92
CA LEU A 93 6.20 -8.47 -9.37
C LEU A 93 7.58 -9.14 -9.47
N ILE A 94 7.80 -10.27 -8.79
CA ILE A 94 9.06 -11.01 -8.83
C ILE A 94 9.16 -11.79 -10.13
N THR A 95 10.25 -11.57 -10.88
CA THR A 95 10.58 -12.31 -12.11
C THR A 95 11.39 -13.56 -11.80
N GLN A 96 11.43 -14.51 -12.76
CA GLN A 96 12.27 -15.70 -12.63
C GLN A 96 13.76 -15.33 -12.53
N GLU A 97 14.21 -14.31 -13.26
CA GLU A 97 15.58 -13.81 -13.19
C GLU A 97 15.93 -13.30 -11.78
N GLN A 98 15.02 -12.58 -11.15
CA GLN A 98 15.22 -12.17 -9.76
C GLN A 98 15.27 -13.34 -8.78
N LEU A 99 14.45 -14.38 -8.98
CA LEU A 99 14.47 -15.57 -8.14
C LEU A 99 15.78 -16.37 -8.31
N GLU A 100 16.35 -16.33 -9.48
CA GLU A 100 17.59 -17.03 -9.85
C GLU A 100 18.83 -16.12 -9.84
N TYR A 101 18.73 -14.95 -9.22
CA TYR A 101 19.81 -13.97 -9.14
C TYR A 101 21.15 -14.57 -8.70
N THR A 102 21.12 -15.45 -7.71
CA THR A 102 22.30 -16.16 -7.22
C THR A 102 21.98 -17.63 -6.92
N ASN A 103 23.00 -18.49 -7.05
CA ASN A 103 22.91 -19.92 -6.74
C ASN A 103 23.06 -20.22 -5.24
N LEU A 104 23.24 -19.19 -4.40
CA LEU A 104 23.37 -19.36 -2.96
C LEU A 104 22.04 -19.88 -2.37
N PRO A 105 22.07 -20.95 -1.57
CA PRO A 105 20.86 -21.55 -1.01
C PRO A 105 20.11 -20.61 -0.06
N GLN A 106 20.79 -19.60 0.48
CA GLN A 106 20.24 -18.60 1.38
C GLN A 106 19.30 -17.60 0.70
N TRP A 107 19.48 -17.34 -0.60
CA TRP A 107 18.79 -16.28 -1.32
C TRP A 107 17.27 -16.45 -1.32
N LYS A 108 16.77 -17.58 -1.79
CA LYS A 108 15.33 -17.81 -1.93
C LYS A 108 14.58 -17.76 -0.60
N PRO A 109 15.06 -18.38 0.50
CA PRO A 109 14.46 -18.21 1.81
C PRO A 109 14.44 -16.76 2.31
N MET A 110 15.53 -16.01 2.11
CA MET A 110 15.61 -14.61 2.53
C MET A 110 14.64 -13.74 1.74
N LEU A 111 14.54 -13.93 0.43
CA LEU A 111 13.56 -13.24 -0.42
C LEU A 111 12.13 -13.49 0.06
N TYR A 112 11.79 -14.74 0.35
CA TYR A 112 10.47 -15.10 0.89
C TYR A 112 10.24 -14.48 2.28
N GLY A 113 11.27 -14.47 3.14
CA GLY A 113 11.22 -13.85 4.45
C GLY A 113 10.94 -12.36 4.39
N VAL A 114 11.58 -11.63 3.46
CA VAL A 114 11.30 -10.21 3.25
C VAL A 114 9.89 -9.99 2.71
N ALA A 115 9.41 -10.84 1.79
CA ALA A 115 8.04 -10.76 1.27
C ALA A 115 7.01 -11.00 2.38
N PHE A 116 7.26 -11.95 3.27
CA PHE A 116 6.41 -12.23 4.43
C PHE A 116 6.43 -11.07 5.42
N LEU A 117 7.60 -10.51 5.74
CA LEU A 117 7.74 -9.34 6.58
C LEU A 117 6.97 -8.15 6.00
N HIS A 118 7.17 -7.86 4.72
CA HIS A 118 6.50 -6.76 4.01
C HIS A 118 4.98 -6.85 4.14
N THR A 119 4.44 -8.04 3.92
CA THR A 119 3.00 -8.29 4.08
C THR A 119 2.56 -8.12 5.53
N THR A 120 3.32 -8.66 6.49
CA THR A 120 2.99 -8.56 7.91
C THR A 120 2.95 -7.13 8.42
N VAL A 121 3.93 -6.30 8.06
CA VAL A 121 3.97 -4.90 8.50
C VAL A 121 2.84 -4.07 7.88
N GLN A 122 2.40 -4.39 6.67
CA GLN A 122 1.23 -3.78 6.03
C GLN A 122 -0.08 -4.22 6.70
N GLU A 123 -0.24 -5.53 6.96
CA GLU A 123 -1.44 -6.08 7.58
C GLU A 123 -1.69 -5.57 9.00
N ARG A 124 -0.64 -5.33 9.77
CA ARG A 124 -0.78 -4.80 11.13
C ARG A 124 -1.48 -3.45 11.18
N ARG A 125 -1.44 -2.67 10.10
CA ARG A 125 -2.11 -1.37 10.02
C ARG A 125 -3.62 -1.48 10.22
N LYS A 126 -4.27 -2.56 9.76
CA LYS A 126 -5.72 -2.75 9.88
C LYS A 126 -6.21 -2.83 11.33
N PHE A 127 -5.32 -3.21 12.26
CA PHE A 127 -5.64 -3.33 13.68
C PHE A 127 -5.51 -2.00 14.44
N GLY A 128 -5.21 -0.89 13.74
CA GLY A 128 -5.07 0.43 14.35
C GLY A 128 -3.99 0.47 15.42
N PRO A 129 -4.23 1.12 16.59
CA PRO A 129 -3.23 1.28 17.65
C PRO A 129 -2.72 -0.04 18.26
N ILE A 130 -3.50 -1.13 18.16
CA ILE A 130 -3.05 -2.47 18.60
C ILE A 130 -2.00 -3.01 17.62
N GLY A 131 -2.10 -2.68 16.34
CA GLY A 131 -1.15 -3.10 15.31
C GLY A 131 0.11 -2.25 15.28
N TRP A 132 -0.04 -0.93 15.18
CA TRP A 132 1.00 0.08 15.20
C TRP A 132 0.53 1.30 15.99
N ASN A 133 1.37 1.84 16.88
CA ASN A 133 1.04 3.06 17.61
C ASN A 133 0.80 4.25 16.67
N ILE A 134 1.59 4.31 15.60
CA ILE A 134 1.46 5.30 14.53
C ILE A 134 1.15 4.56 13.22
N PRO A 135 0.19 5.01 12.40
CA PRO A 135 -0.11 4.38 11.13
C PRO A 135 1.02 4.67 10.11
N TYR A 136 1.90 3.69 9.91
CA TYR A 136 2.97 3.76 8.91
C TYR A 136 2.50 3.24 7.55
N GLU A 137 3.02 3.84 6.48
CA GLU A 137 2.82 3.37 5.12
C GLU A 137 4.08 2.70 4.56
N PHE A 138 4.08 1.38 4.58
CA PHE A 138 5.11 0.59 3.93
C PHE A 138 4.72 0.33 2.48
N ASN A 139 5.62 0.64 1.55
CA ASN A 139 5.36 0.56 0.13
C ASN A 139 6.32 -0.38 -0.61
N GLN A 140 6.09 -0.55 -1.91
CA GLN A 140 6.90 -1.43 -2.75
C GLN A 140 8.38 -0.99 -2.81
N ALA A 141 8.68 0.30 -2.64
CA ALA A 141 10.06 0.78 -2.65
C ALA A 141 10.86 0.23 -1.45
N ASP A 142 10.23 0.12 -0.27
CA ASP A 142 10.87 -0.46 0.92
C ASP A 142 11.21 -1.94 0.70
N PHE A 143 10.31 -2.68 0.08
CA PHE A 143 10.54 -4.06 -0.31
C PHE A 143 11.70 -4.17 -1.31
N THR A 144 11.64 -3.40 -2.40
CA THR A 144 12.67 -3.44 -3.45
C THR A 144 14.04 -3.06 -2.93
N ALA A 145 14.14 -2.01 -2.11
CA ALA A 145 15.39 -1.58 -1.50
C ALA A 145 15.98 -2.65 -0.56
N THR A 146 15.11 -3.32 0.21
CA THR A 146 15.55 -4.42 1.09
C THR A 146 16.04 -5.62 0.30
N VAL A 147 15.33 -6.00 -0.76
CA VAL A 147 15.74 -7.09 -1.65
C VAL A 147 17.09 -6.78 -2.29
N GLN A 148 17.27 -5.59 -2.82
CA GLN A 148 18.54 -5.16 -3.42
C GLN A 148 19.69 -5.15 -2.40
N PHE A 149 19.42 -4.69 -1.17
CA PHE A 149 20.42 -4.78 -0.09
C PHE A 149 20.84 -6.23 0.17
N ILE A 150 19.90 -7.17 0.25
CA ILE A 150 20.21 -8.59 0.49
C ILE A 150 20.99 -9.18 -0.68
N GLN A 151 20.67 -8.81 -1.92
CA GLN A 151 21.44 -9.21 -3.10
C GLN A 151 22.90 -8.79 -2.96
N ASN A 152 23.14 -7.50 -2.75
CA ASN A 152 24.48 -6.96 -2.59
C ASN A 152 25.22 -7.59 -1.40
N HIS A 153 24.50 -7.82 -0.29
CA HIS A 153 25.08 -8.46 0.90
C HIS A 153 25.51 -9.91 0.61
N LEU A 154 24.72 -10.65 -0.17
CA LEU A 154 25.05 -12.03 -0.53
C LEU A 154 26.19 -12.11 -1.56
N ASP A 155 26.32 -11.13 -2.45
CA ASP A 155 27.44 -11.04 -3.39
C ASP A 155 28.79 -10.84 -2.66
N ASP A 156 28.77 -10.11 -1.54
CA ASP A 156 29.96 -9.81 -0.72
C ASP A 156 30.22 -10.85 0.39
N VAL A 157 29.39 -11.90 0.50
CA VAL A 157 29.52 -12.89 1.57
C VAL A 157 30.74 -13.78 1.35
N ASP A 158 31.63 -13.79 2.35
CA ASP A 158 32.71 -14.79 2.44
C ASP A 158 32.09 -16.18 2.69
N PRO A 159 32.33 -17.16 1.80
CA PRO A 159 31.80 -18.53 1.96
C PRO A 159 32.14 -19.20 3.29
N LYS A 160 33.19 -18.74 3.97
CA LYS A 160 33.62 -19.29 5.27
C LYS A 160 32.86 -18.67 6.45
N ARG A 161 32.42 -17.41 6.32
CA ARG A 161 31.76 -16.68 7.41
C ARG A 161 30.25 -16.76 7.35
N GLY A 162 29.68 -17.02 6.17
CA GLY A 162 28.24 -17.04 5.95
C GLY A 162 27.59 -15.66 6.07
N VAL A 163 26.27 -15.64 6.18
CA VAL A 163 25.46 -14.39 6.24
C VAL A 163 25.71 -13.63 7.55
N SER A 164 25.99 -12.33 7.44
CA SER A 164 26.07 -11.46 8.62
C SER A 164 24.67 -11.07 9.12
N TRP A 165 24.12 -11.88 9.99
CA TRP A 165 22.78 -11.63 10.54
C TRP A 165 22.65 -10.31 11.30
N THR A 166 23.72 -9.86 11.93
CA THR A 166 23.73 -8.55 12.60
C THR A 166 23.48 -7.42 11.60
N THR A 167 24.16 -7.45 10.46
CA THR A 167 24.01 -6.46 9.38
C THR A 167 22.62 -6.55 8.76
N VAL A 168 22.16 -7.75 8.44
CA VAL A 168 20.83 -7.97 7.84
C VAL A 168 19.73 -7.43 8.75
N ARG A 169 19.76 -7.79 10.03
CA ARG A 169 18.77 -7.33 11.03
C ARG A 169 18.79 -5.82 11.21
N TYR A 170 19.98 -5.22 11.27
CA TYR A 170 20.13 -3.77 11.39
C TYR A 170 19.55 -3.06 10.17
N MET A 171 19.90 -3.51 8.98
CA MET A 171 19.41 -2.87 7.75
C MET A 171 17.90 -2.97 7.60
N ILE A 172 17.32 -4.11 7.92
CA ILE A 172 15.85 -4.28 7.87
C ILE A 172 15.17 -3.46 8.97
N GLY A 173 15.61 -3.64 10.22
CA GLY A 173 14.92 -3.12 11.40
C GLY A 173 15.17 -1.66 11.71
N GLU A 174 16.31 -1.09 11.27
CA GLU A 174 16.69 0.30 11.57
C GLU A 174 16.72 1.20 10.33
N VAL A 175 17.05 0.67 9.15
CA VAL A 175 17.28 1.48 7.97
C VAL A 175 16.11 1.38 6.98
N GLN A 176 15.88 0.20 6.39
CA GLN A 176 14.92 0.05 5.28
C GLN A 176 13.46 0.23 5.74
N TYR A 177 12.98 -0.65 6.61
CA TYR A 177 11.67 -0.52 7.22
C TYR A 177 11.70 0.38 8.45
N GLY A 178 12.75 0.27 9.28
CA GLY A 178 12.88 1.03 10.51
C GLY A 178 13.07 2.52 10.32
N GLY A 179 13.56 2.97 9.16
CA GLY A 179 13.67 4.38 8.81
C GLY A 179 12.32 5.12 8.71
N ARG A 180 11.22 4.37 8.48
CA ARG A 180 9.87 4.93 8.50
C ARG A 180 9.22 4.92 9.88
N VAL A 181 9.72 4.08 10.78
CA VAL A 181 9.14 3.88 12.11
C VAL A 181 9.74 4.91 13.07
N THR A 182 8.90 5.80 13.56
CA THR A 182 9.31 6.92 14.45
C THR A 182 9.05 6.65 15.93
N ASP A 183 8.10 5.75 16.25
CA ASP A 183 7.79 5.38 17.63
C ASP A 183 8.76 4.29 18.13
N ASP A 184 9.25 4.44 19.36
CA ASP A 184 10.25 3.53 19.94
C ASP A 184 9.72 2.12 20.21
N PHE A 185 8.43 1.98 20.57
CA PHE A 185 7.82 0.67 20.82
C PHE A 185 7.58 -0.06 19.50
N ASP A 186 7.12 0.65 18.49
CA ASP A 186 6.93 0.12 17.14
C ASP A 186 8.28 -0.32 16.53
N LYS A 187 9.34 0.45 16.79
CA LYS A 187 10.69 0.11 16.36
C LYS A 187 11.22 -1.15 17.04
N ARG A 188 10.96 -1.31 18.35
CA ARG A 188 11.28 -2.55 19.08
C ARG A 188 10.52 -3.74 18.54
N LEU A 189 9.26 -3.56 18.18
CA LEU A 189 8.45 -4.59 17.55
C LEU A 189 9.02 -5.03 16.20
N LEU A 190 9.34 -4.09 15.32
CA LEU A 190 9.96 -4.37 14.03
C LEU A 190 11.32 -5.08 14.18
N ASN A 191 12.13 -4.63 15.12
CA ASN A 191 13.39 -5.28 15.45
C ASN A 191 13.20 -6.70 16.01
N THR A 192 12.08 -6.96 16.68
CA THR A 192 11.74 -8.32 17.16
C THR A 192 11.46 -9.23 15.98
N TYR A 193 10.67 -8.80 14.98
CA TYR A 193 10.49 -9.58 13.76
C TYR A 193 11.83 -9.86 13.06
N SER A 194 12.66 -8.83 12.93
CA SER A 194 13.98 -8.98 12.31
C SER A 194 14.85 -10.00 13.05
N LYS A 195 14.82 -10.02 14.38
CA LYS A 195 15.61 -10.96 15.20
C LYS A 195 15.08 -12.41 15.11
N VAL A 196 13.76 -12.57 15.14
CA VAL A 196 13.13 -13.90 15.17
C VAL A 196 13.17 -14.55 13.80
N TRP A 197 12.86 -13.81 12.74
CA TRP A 197 12.72 -14.37 11.41
C TRP A 197 14.04 -14.44 10.64
N PHE A 198 14.91 -13.45 10.78
CA PHE A 198 16.18 -13.41 10.07
C PHE A 198 17.33 -13.95 10.94
N SER A 199 17.47 -15.25 10.94
CA SER A 199 18.49 -16.00 11.67
C SER A 199 18.87 -17.27 10.91
N GLU A 200 19.92 -17.95 11.33
CA GLU A 200 20.34 -19.22 10.73
C GLU A 200 19.23 -20.27 10.77
N ALA A 201 18.34 -20.19 11.76
CA ALA A 201 17.18 -21.07 11.88
C ALA A 201 16.22 -20.97 10.68
N MET A 202 16.23 -19.86 9.95
CA MET A 202 15.40 -19.66 8.75
C MET A 202 15.64 -20.73 7.67
N PHE A 203 16.83 -21.30 7.63
CA PHE A 203 17.21 -22.31 6.62
C PHE A 203 16.84 -23.73 7.01
N ALA A 204 16.38 -23.93 8.26
CA ALA A 204 15.94 -25.24 8.72
C ALA A 204 14.57 -25.63 8.14
N ASP A 205 14.36 -26.91 7.85
CA ASP A 205 13.07 -27.43 7.35
C ASP A 205 11.91 -27.26 8.34
N THR A 206 12.24 -27.13 9.62
CA THR A 206 11.30 -26.94 10.71
C THR A 206 10.89 -25.50 10.91
N PHE A 207 11.56 -24.56 10.24
CA PHE A 207 11.26 -23.14 10.41
C PHE A 207 9.87 -22.78 9.91
N GLN A 208 9.16 -21.99 10.70
CA GLN A 208 7.87 -21.39 10.39
C GLN A 208 7.84 -19.97 10.95
N PHE A 209 7.28 -19.04 10.19
CA PHE A 209 7.00 -17.70 10.70
C PHE A 209 5.92 -17.74 11.79
N TYR A 210 4.91 -18.54 11.53
CA TYR A 210 3.83 -18.93 12.43
C TYR A 210 3.32 -20.32 12.03
N THR A 211 2.53 -20.96 12.87
CA THR A 211 1.97 -22.30 12.62
C THR A 211 1.25 -22.33 11.27
N GLY A 212 1.73 -23.14 10.34
CA GLY A 212 1.18 -23.25 8.98
C GLY A 212 1.85 -22.34 7.93
N TYR A 213 2.67 -21.39 8.35
CA TYR A 213 3.36 -20.47 7.42
C TYR A 213 4.86 -20.82 7.32
N LYS A 214 5.16 -21.76 6.45
CA LYS A 214 6.53 -22.23 6.18
C LYS A 214 7.12 -21.53 4.98
N ILE A 215 8.44 -21.50 4.91
CA ILE A 215 9.15 -21.09 3.69
C ILE A 215 9.07 -22.25 2.69
N PRO A 216 8.42 -22.06 1.53
CA PRO A 216 8.36 -23.11 0.51
C PRO A 216 9.72 -23.28 -0.17
N ARG A 217 10.10 -24.52 -0.47
CA ARG A 217 11.33 -24.85 -1.21
C ARG A 217 10.99 -25.06 -2.67
N CYS A 218 10.82 -24.00 -3.40
CA CYS A 218 10.43 -24.01 -4.80
C CYS A 218 11.60 -23.63 -5.72
N LYS A 219 11.54 -24.10 -6.97
CA LYS A 219 12.54 -23.78 -7.98
C LYS A 219 12.11 -22.61 -8.87
N SER A 220 10.81 -22.52 -9.17
CA SER A 220 10.25 -21.50 -10.06
C SER A 220 9.30 -20.55 -9.33
N VAL A 221 9.10 -19.36 -9.90
CA VAL A 221 8.15 -18.37 -9.39
C VAL A 221 6.72 -18.91 -9.39
N ASP A 222 6.36 -19.73 -10.40
CA ASP A 222 5.01 -20.29 -10.48
C ASP A 222 4.75 -21.32 -9.39
N GLU A 223 5.77 -22.10 -8.98
CA GLU A 223 5.65 -22.99 -7.83
C GLU A 223 5.44 -22.18 -6.53
N TYR A 224 6.12 -21.04 -6.34
CA TYR A 224 5.87 -20.15 -5.21
C TYR A 224 4.45 -19.61 -5.25
N ARG A 225 3.96 -19.15 -6.40
CA ARG A 225 2.58 -18.66 -6.57
C ARG A 225 1.56 -19.75 -6.23
N ASN A 226 1.78 -20.97 -6.70
CA ASN A 226 0.90 -22.11 -6.37
C ASN A 226 0.91 -22.44 -4.87
N ASN A 227 2.07 -22.39 -4.21
CA ASN A 227 2.14 -22.57 -2.76
C ASN A 227 1.40 -21.45 -2.00
N ILE A 228 1.51 -20.20 -2.44
CA ILE A 228 0.79 -19.05 -1.88
C ILE A 228 -0.73 -19.22 -2.04
N GLU A 229 -1.20 -19.79 -3.17
CA GLU A 229 -2.63 -20.07 -3.37
C GLU A 229 -3.20 -21.10 -2.39
N ASN A 230 -2.36 -21.95 -1.81
CA ASN A 230 -2.76 -22.93 -0.80
C ASN A 230 -2.78 -22.37 0.63
N LEU A 231 -2.35 -21.11 0.84
CA LEU A 231 -2.42 -20.47 2.16
C LEU A 231 -3.88 -20.19 2.55
N PRO A 232 -4.16 -20.10 3.86
CA PRO A 232 -5.49 -19.76 4.36
C PRO A 232 -5.98 -18.42 3.79
N LEU A 233 -7.31 -18.28 3.65
CA LEU A 233 -7.94 -17.01 3.25
C LEU A 233 -8.06 -16.04 4.43
N VAL A 234 -8.18 -16.57 5.64
CA VAL A 234 -8.32 -15.80 6.87
C VAL A 234 -7.12 -16.12 7.75
N ASP A 235 -6.39 -15.09 8.12
CA ASP A 235 -5.21 -15.20 8.97
C ASP A 235 -5.60 -14.94 10.42
N SER A 236 -5.03 -15.72 11.34
CA SER A 236 -5.13 -15.46 12.77
C SER A 236 -4.29 -14.22 13.14
N PRO A 237 -4.79 -13.31 14.01
CA PRO A 237 -3.99 -12.16 14.47
C PRO A 237 -2.63 -12.53 15.07
N GLU A 238 -2.52 -13.72 15.60
CA GLU A 238 -1.29 -14.27 16.15
C GLU A 238 -0.19 -14.43 15.10
N CYS A 239 -0.55 -14.63 13.83
CA CYS A 239 0.39 -14.65 12.71
C CYS A 239 1.16 -13.32 12.61
N PHE A 240 0.51 -12.23 13.01
CA PHE A 240 1.07 -10.88 13.04
C PHE A 240 1.63 -10.52 14.44
N GLY A 241 1.83 -11.49 15.34
CA GLY A 241 2.28 -11.26 16.70
C GLY A 241 1.29 -10.45 17.55
N LEU A 242 0.00 -10.56 17.27
CA LEU A 242 -1.07 -9.95 18.04
C LEU A 242 -1.80 -11.01 18.87
N HIS A 243 -2.48 -10.57 19.92
CA HIS A 243 -3.36 -11.46 20.68
C HIS A 243 -4.62 -11.79 19.87
N SER A 244 -5.19 -12.98 20.03
CA SER A 244 -6.41 -13.42 19.31
C SER A 244 -7.58 -12.44 19.43
N ASN A 245 -7.69 -11.72 20.55
CA ASN A 245 -8.73 -10.71 20.76
C ASN A 245 -8.61 -9.48 19.80
N ALA A 246 -7.47 -9.30 19.14
CA ALA A 246 -7.29 -8.21 18.19
C ALA A 246 -8.28 -8.29 17.01
N ASP A 247 -8.67 -9.51 16.63
CA ASP A 247 -9.66 -9.73 15.58
C ASP A 247 -11.05 -9.23 15.99
N ILE A 248 -11.43 -9.46 17.24
CA ILE A 248 -12.71 -8.97 17.80
C ILE A 248 -12.77 -7.43 17.72
N THR A 249 -11.69 -6.78 18.13
CA THR A 249 -11.60 -5.31 18.08
C THR A 249 -11.66 -4.81 16.63
N TYR A 250 -10.95 -5.45 15.71
CA TYR A 250 -10.97 -5.12 14.29
C TYR A 250 -12.38 -5.29 13.70
N GLN A 251 -13.03 -6.43 13.92
CA GLN A 251 -14.37 -6.68 13.40
C GLN A 251 -15.41 -5.74 14.00
N THR A 252 -15.30 -5.41 15.29
CA THR A 252 -16.19 -4.46 15.95
C THR A 252 -16.04 -3.05 15.36
N ASN A 253 -14.82 -2.60 15.15
CA ASN A 253 -14.57 -1.29 14.54
C ASN A 253 -15.07 -1.25 13.09
N SER A 254 -14.79 -2.28 12.31
CA SER A 254 -15.26 -2.39 10.92
C SER A 254 -16.80 -2.41 10.83
N ALA A 255 -17.47 -3.13 11.74
CA ALA A 255 -18.93 -3.13 11.82
C ALA A 255 -19.49 -1.74 12.18
N ASN A 256 -18.87 -1.05 13.15
CA ASN A 256 -19.28 0.29 13.54
C ASN A 256 -19.09 1.31 12.41
N GLU A 257 -17.98 1.24 11.67
CA GLU A 257 -17.75 2.07 10.47
C GLU A 257 -18.79 1.81 9.39
N MET A 258 -19.13 0.54 9.16
CA MET A 258 -20.15 0.15 8.19
C MET A 258 -21.52 0.67 8.60
N LEU A 259 -21.89 0.56 9.88
CA LEU A 259 -23.13 1.11 10.40
C LEU A 259 -23.18 2.64 10.31
N ALA A 260 -22.08 3.31 10.66
CA ALA A 260 -21.97 4.77 10.52
C ALA A 260 -22.14 5.20 9.06
N THR A 261 -21.58 4.43 8.11
CA THR A 261 -21.75 4.65 6.68
C THR A 261 -23.21 4.53 6.27
N ILE A 262 -23.88 3.46 6.66
CA ILE A 262 -25.31 3.25 6.37
C ILE A 262 -26.16 4.42 6.91
N VAL A 263 -25.90 4.84 8.15
CA VAL A 263 -26.60 5.98 8.77
C VAL A 263 -26.35 7.29 8.01
N ASN A 264 -25.11 7.52 7.58
CA ASN A 264 -24.77 8.75 6.85
C ASN A 264 -25.34 8.80 5.43
N ILE A 265 -25.58 7.64 4.81
CA ILE A 265 -26.19 7.54 3.47
C ILE A 265 -27.71 7.73 3.53
N GLN A 266 -28.34 7.50 4.69
CA GLN A 266 -29.78 7.69 4.83
C GLN A 266 -30.16 9.17 4.58
N PRO A 267 -31.27 9.41 3.80
CA PRO A 267 -31.76 10.76 3.60
C PRO A 267 -32.12 11.37 4.96
N LYS A 268 -31.47 12.47 5.32
CA LYS A 268 -31.89 13.26 6.48
C LYS A 268 -33.22 13.89 6.10
N ASP A 269 -34.28 13.60 6.86
CA ASP A 269 -35.56 14.29 6.70
C ASP A 269 -35.32 15.78 6.95
N SER A 270 -35.17 16.53 5.85
CA SER A 270 -35.03 17.98 5.89
C SER A 270 -36.40 18.59 6.11
N GLY A 271 -36.78 18.78 7.35
CA GLY A 271 -37.79 19.77 7.67
C GLY A 271 -37.24 21.17 7.39
N GLY A 272 -37.43 21.68 6.17
CA GLY A 272 -37.04 23.05 5.84
C GLY A 272 -36.38 23.24 4.47
N SER A 273 -37.14 23.78 3.54
CA SER A 273 -36.83 24.38 2.24
C SER A 273 -35.34 24.72 1.94
N GLY A 274 -34.77 24.08 0.93
CA GLY A 274 -33.49 24.46 0.33
C GLY A 274 -33.01 23.32 -0.55
N GLY A 275 -33.28 23.38 -1.85
CA GLY A 275 -33.12 22.28 -2.77
C GLY A 275 -31.68 21.91 -3.11
N GLU A 276 -31.07 21.09 -2.29
CA GLU A 276 -30.00 20.20 -2.75
C GLU A 276 -30.64 18.85 -3.11
N THR A 277 -30.47 18.43 -4.34
CA THR A 277 -31.04 17.18 -4.84
C THR A 277 -30.53 16.00 -4.01
N ARG A 278 -31.45 15.16 -3.54
CA ARG A 278 -31.21 13.92 -2.75
C ARG A 278 -30.02 13.08 -3.27
N GLU A 279 -29.81 13.08 -4.56
CA GLU A 279 -28.74 12.32 -5.22
C GLU A 279 -27.32 12.84 -4.92
N SER A 280 -27.14 14.16 -4.83
CA SER A 280 -25.82 14.77 -4.57
C SER A 280 -25.35 14.52 -3.13
N VAL A 281 -26.23 14.56 -2.15
CA VAL A 281 -25.90 14.31 -0.73
C VAL A 281 -25.56 12.84 -0.48
N VAL A 282 -26.29 11.92 -1.10
CA VAL A 282 -26.01 10.48 -1.03
C VAL A 282 -24.68 10.16 -1.69
N TYR A 283 -24.39 10.78 -2.84
CA TYR A 283 -23.13 10.55 -3.58
C TYR A 283 -21.91 11.10 -2.86
N ILE A 284 -22.04 12.28 -2.24
CA ILE A 284 -20.97 12.93 -1.43
C ILE A 284 -20.68 12.09 -0.18
N ASN A 285 -21.69 11.64 0.54
CA ASN A 285 -21.50 10.81 1.72
C ASN A 285 -20.94 9.43 1.36
N TRP A 286 -21.35 8.84 0.25
CA TRP A 286 -20.78 7.58 -0.24
C TRP A 286 -19.31 7.75 -0.65
N LEU A 287 -18.97 8.82 -1.38
CA LEU A 287 -17.59 9.17 -1.73
C LEU A 287 -16.72 9.45 -0.51
N MET A 288 -17.23 10.24 0.45
CA MET A 288 -16.51 10.54 1.71
C MET A 288 -16.27 9.29 2.53
N THR A 289 -17.17 8.32 2.50
CA THR A 289 -17.02 7.06 3.24
C THR A 289 -16.10 6.08 2.53
N CYS A 290 -16.18 5.99 1.20
CA CYS A 290 -15.18 5.27 0.43
C CYS A 290 -13.79 5.86 0.66
N CYS A 291 -13.66 7.19 0.71
CA CYS A 291 -12.38 7.86 0.95
C CYS A 291 -11.83 7.66 2.37
N LYS A 292 -12.67 7.56 3.41
CA LYS A 292 -12.21 7.31 4.79
C LYS A 292 -11.51 5.97 4.97
N ASN A 293 -11.95 4.98 4.20
CA ASN A 293 -11.39 3.64 4.26
C ASN A 293 -10.21 3.43 3.30
N TYR A 294 -9.90 4.42 2.41
CA TYR A 294 -9.00 4.23 1.28
C TYR A 294 -8.05 5.42 1.07
N PRO A 295 -6.85 5.40 1.65
CA PRO A 295 -5.99 6.57 1.75
C PRO A 295 -5.36 7.07 0.42
N ARG A 296 -5.54 6.40 -0.70
CA ARG A 296 -5.04 6.86 -2.02
C ARG A 296 -6.00 6.57 -3.14
N ILE A 297 -6.64 7.62 -3.63
CA ILE A 297 -7.52 7.56 -4.80
C ILE A 297 -6.75 8.07 -6.01
N ILE A 298 -6.75 7.31 -7.10
CA ILE A 298 -6.18 7.72 -8.38
C ILE A 298 -7.33 8.12 -9.30
N TYR A 299 -7.29 9.31 -9.85
CA TYR A 299 -8.30 9.82 -10.77
C TYR A 299 -7.76 9.83 -12.20
N HIS A 300 -8.61 9.43 -13.12
CA HIS A 300 -8.38 9.53 -14.54
C HIS A 300 -9.48 10.37 -15.17
N LEU A 301 -9.10 11.45 -15.82
CA LEU A 301 -9.99 12.28 -16.62
C LEU A 301 -9.85 11.89 -18.10
N ARG A 302 -10.97 11.71 -18.76
CA ARG A 302 -11.05 11.39 -20.19
C ARG A 302 -11.14 12.66 -21.01
#